data_be545c961720f31063bd8141faaec3fe
#
_entry.id   be545c961720f31063bd8141faaec3fe
#
_cell.length_a   1.000
_cell.length_b   1.000
_cell.length_c   1.000
_cell.angle_alpha   90.00
_cell.angle_beta   90.00
_cell.angle_gamma   90.00
#
_symmetry.space_group_name_H-M   'P 1'
#
loop_
_entity.id
_entity.type
_entity.pdbx_description
1 polymer ?
#
loop_
_entity_poly.entity_id
_entity_poly.type
_entity_poly.pdbx_seq_one_letter_code
_entity_poly.pdbx_strand_id
1 'polypeptide(L)'
;MTFPLVPRGRLIGLSFGTMRSFRRGTGSDVVDSRPYRTGDDVHSIDWAASARRSAALNSDEFIVREHYADEAPRVVIACDRRPGMSFFSSPLPWLDKPRAARETAELLMRSAVGAGGFVGYLDHAAGTAYWEPPRGGRRPREVMEKRFAEAPFTAPADSLERALDHLA
;
A
#
# COMPACT_ATOMS: atom_id res chain seq x y z
N MET A 1 -2.23 11.83 14.72
CA MET A 1 -1.61 10.54 15.08
C MET A 1 -1.51 9.73 13.80
N THR A 2 -0.42 9.01 13.57
CA THR A 2 -0.23 8.07 12.45
C THR A 2 0.30 6.77 13.01
N PHE A 3 0.14 5.67 12.30
CA PHE A 3 0.74 4.39 12.65
C PHE A 3 1.52 3.84 11.45
N PRO A 4 2.56 3.02 11.66
CA PRO A 4 3.29 2.43 10.57
C PRO A 4 2.39 1.42 9.84
N LEU A 5 2.27 1.56 8.52
CA LEU A 5 1.65 0.53 7.69
C LEU A 5 2.70 -0.59 7.48
N VAL A 6 2.47 -1.72 8.11
CA VAL A 6 3.33 -2.90 7.95
C VAL A 6 2.53 -3.95 7.18
N PRO A 7 2.81 -4.19 5.91
CA PRO A 7 2.12 -5.20 5.14
C PRO A 7 2.48 -6.60 5.68
N ARG A 8 1.51 -7.51 5.72
CA ARG A 8 1.73 -8.91 6.11
C ARG A 8 2.55 -9.69 5.08
N GLY A 9 2.60 -9.21 3.86
CA GLY A 9 3.38 -9.77 2.76
C GLY A 9 4.08 -8.67 1.99
N ARG A 10 4.83 -9.07 0.97
CA ARG A 10 5.48 -8.13 0.07
C ARG A 10 4.47 -7.50 -0.87
N LEU A 11 4.69 -6.27 -1.24
CA LEU A 11 3.81 -5.49 -2.09
C LEU A 11 4.27 -5.53 -3.54
N ILE A 12 3.33 -5.27 -4.46
CA ILE A 12 3.61 -4.79 -5.81
C ILE A 12 3.14 -3.34 -5.82
N GLY A 13 4.06 -2.41 -5.94
CA GLY A 13 3.79 -0.98 -5.85
C GLY A 13 4.50 -0.17 -6.92
N LEU A 14 4.71 1.09 -6.65
CA LEU A 14 5.48 1.99 -7.51
C LEU A 14 6.94 2.03 -7.06
N SER A 15 7.86 2.10 -8.01
CA SER A 15 9.27 2.39 -7.73
C SER A 15 9.37 3.69 -6.91
N PHE A 16 10.27 3.74 -5.93
CA PHE A 16 10.46 4.85 -4.98
C PHE A 16 9.52 4.82 -3.75
N GLY A 17 9.74 3.89 -2.87
CA GLY A 17 9.05 3.78 -1.58
C GLY A 17 9.96 3.21 -0.51
N THR A 18 9.36 2.93 0.64
CA THR A 18 10.06 2.38 1.81
C THR A 18 9.55 0.99 2.21
N MET A 19 8.63 0.41 1.42
CA MET A 19 8.06 -0.89 1.72
C MET A 19 8.65 -1.99 0.84
N ARG A 20 8.82 -3.16 1.44
CA ARG A 20 9.37 -4.35 0.78
C ARG A 20 8.47 -4.84 -0.34
N SER A 21 9.03 -5.01 -1.53
CA SER A 21 8.32 -5.50 -2.70
C SER A 21 8.70 -6.94 -3.06
N PHE A 22 7.94 -7.53 -3.98
CA PHE A 22 8.31 -8.81 -4.60
C PHE A 22 9.27 -8.64 -5.79
N ARG A 23 9.46 -7.42 -6.26
CA ARG A 23 10.32 -7.16 -7.42
C ARG A 23 11.78 -7.07 -7.00
N ARG A 24 12.66 -7.58 -7.83
CA ARG A 24 14.10 -7.38 -7.67
C ARG A 24 14.45 -5.94 -8.05
N GLY A 25 15.35 -5.33 -7.28
CA GLY A 25 15.75 -3.94 -7.48
C GLY A 25 16.81 -3.49 -6.51
N THR A 26 16.87 -2.21 -6.23
CA THR A 26 17.90 -1.55 -5.42
C THR A 26 17.49 -1.26 -3.98
N GLY A 27 16.62 -2.08 -3.40
CA GLY A 27 16.20 -1.89 -2.01
C GLY A 27 17.20 -2.44 -0.98
N SER A 28 16.85 -2.34 0.28
CA SER A 28 17.71 -2.71 1.41
C SER A 28 17.73 -4.21 1.70
N ASP A 29 16.69 -4.94 1.31
CA ASP A 29 16.53 -6.35 1.65
C ASP A 29 17.20 -7.26 0.63
N VAL A 30 18.11 -8.10 1.10
CA VAL A 30 18.76 -9.12 0.27
C VAL A 30 17.79 -10.26 -0.04
N VAL A 31 17.68 -10.59 -1.33
CA VAL A 31 16.87 -11.73 -1.83
C VAL A 31 17.68 -12.99 -1.84
N ASP A 32 18.87 -12.89 -2.51
CA ASP A 32 19.69 -14.03 -2.84
C ASP A 32 21.13 -13.55 -3.17
N SER A 33 22.01 -14.52 -3.33
CA SER A 33 23.38 -14.28 -3.79
C SER A 33 23.68 -15.22 -4.96
N ARG A 34 24.17 -14.66 -6.06
CA ARG A 34 24.51 -15.44 -7.26
C ARG A 34 25.88 -15.07 -7.80
N PRO A 35 26.47 -15.91 -8.66
CA PRO A 35 27.67 -15.54 -9.39
C PRO A 35 27.47 -14.27 -10.22
N TYR A 36 28.51 -13.44 -10.28
CA TYR A 36 28.57 -12.24 -11.13
C TYR A 36 28.41 -12.61 -12.61
N ARG A 37 27.71 -11.74 -13.32
CA ARG A 37 27.59 -11.81 -14.79
C ARG A 37 28.00 -10.48 -15.37
N THR A 38 28.58 -10.52 -16.56
CA THR A 38 28.97 -9.29 -17.29
C THR A 38 27.75 -8.36 -17.42
N GLY A 39 27.89 -7.13 -16.91
CA GLY A 39 26.85 -6.13 -16.87
C GLY A 39 26.19 -5.92 -15.49
N ASP A 40 26.54 -6.75 -14.50
CA ASP A 40 26.10 -6.51 -13.12
C ASP A 40 26.82 -5.28 -12.52
N ASP A 41 26.14 -4.59 -11.62
CA ASP A 41 26.70 -3.45 -10.90
C ASP A 41 27.76 -3.95 -9.90
N VAL A 42 28.98 -3.43 -10.04
CA VAL A 42 30.09 -3.76 -9.14
C VAL A 42 29.85 -3.36 -7.68
N HIS A 43 28.98 -2.38 -7.42
CA HIS A 43 28.58 -1.99 -6.06
C HIS A 43 27.75 -3.07 -5.36
N SER A 44 27.13 -3.97 -6.12
CA SER A 44 26.37 -5.09 -5.57
C SER A 44 27.20 -6.33 -5.23
N ILE A 45 28.52 -6.29 -5.47
CA ILE A 45 29.43 -7.41 -5.17
C ILE A 45 29.57 -7.58 -3.66
N ASP A 46 29.31 -8.79 -3.18
CA ASP A 46 29.68 -9.23 -1.83
C ASP A 46 31.13 -9.69 -1.79
N TRP A 47 32.04 -8.76 -1.48
CA TRP A 47 33.45 -9.04 -1.42
C TRP A 47 33.82 -10.15 -0.44
N ALA A 48 33.12 -10.22 0.71
CA ALA A 48 33.39 -11.24 1.72
C ALA A 48 32.94 -12.65 1.27
N ALA A 49 31.78 -12.74 0.63
CA ALA A 49 31.30 -14.00 0.05
C ALA A 49 32.14 -14.42 -1.14
N SER A 50 32.56 -13.46 -1.99
CA SER A 50 33.44 -13.69 -3.12
C SER A 50 34.78 -14.25 -2.67
N ALA A 51 35.43 -13.64 -1.68
CA ALA A 51 36.72 -14.11 -1.17
C ALA A 51 36.65 -15.54 -0.61
N ARG A 52 35.58 -15.84 0.16
CA ARG A 52 35.37 -17.20 0.69
C ARG A 52 35.17 -18.23 -0.42
N ARG A 53 34.40 -17.88 -1.44
CA ARG A 53 34.13 -18.78 -2.56
C ARG A 53 35.37 -18.98 -3.44
N SER A 54 36.08 -17.90 -3.75
CA SER A 54 37.34 -17.97 -4.52
C SER A 54 38.37 -18.84 -3.82
N ALA A 55 38.52 -18.71 -2.50
CA ALA A 55 39.43 -19.54 -1.71
C ALA A 55 39.00 -21.03 -1.72
N ALA A 56 37.72 -21.33 -1.67
CA ALA A 56 37.18 -22.69 -1.68
C ALA A 56 37.33 -23.38 -3.04
N LEU A 57 37.22 -22.64 -4.13
CA LEU A 57 37.26 -23.16 -5.51
C LEU A 57 38.61 -22.98 -6.20
N ASN A 58 39.55 -22.29 -5.53
CA ASN A 58 40.83 -21.88 -6.10
C ASN A 58 40.71 -21.19 -7.47
N SER A 59 39.70 -20.34 -7.59
CA SER A 59 39.35 -19.58 -8.79
C SER A 59 38.81 -18.20 -8.43
N ASP A 60 39.00 -17.19 -9.28
CA ASP A 60 38.42 -15.87 -9.04
C ASP A 60 36.94 -15.87 -9.34
N GLU A 61 36.11 -15.93 -8.28
CA GLU A 61 34.68 -15.89 -8.39
C GLU A 61 34.08 -14.73 -7.60
N PHE A 62 33.32 -13.90 -8.31
CA PHE A 62 32.60 -12.79 -7.70
C PHE A 62 31.13 -13.19 -7.44
N ILE A 63 30.66 -12.84 -6.26
CA ILE A 63 29.28 -13.06 -5.82
C ILE A 63 28.57 -11.71 -5.73
N VAL A 64 27.41 -11.60 -6.34
CA VAL A 64 26.55 -10.42 -6.33
C VAL A 64 25.34 -10.67 -5.43
N ARG A 65 25.03 -9.69 -4.58
CA ARG A 65 23.78 -9.68 -3.81
C ARG A 65 22.65 -9.16 -4.68
N GLU A 66 21.58 -9.91 -4.72
CA GLU A 66 20.32 -9.43 -5.28
C GLU A 66 19.44 -8.88 -4.17
N HIS A 67 18.84 -7.73 -4.42
CA HIS A 67 17.98 -7.05 -3.48
C HIS A 67 16.53 -7.01 -3.98
N TYR A 68 15.58 -6.93 -3.07
CA TYR A 68 14.23 -6.55 -3.41
C TYR A 68 14.15 -5.04 -3.64
N ALA A 69 13.27 -4.59 -4.52
CA ALA A 69 13.01 -3.16 -4.68
C ALA A 69 12.21 -2.63 -3.48
N ASP A 70 12.52 -1.43 -3.03
CA ASP A 70 11.67 -0.69 -2.11
C ASP A 70 10.61 0.04 -2.94
N GLU A 71 9.34 -0.18 -2.63
CA GLU A 71 8.21 0.36 -3.39
C GLU A 71 7.26 1.18 -2.51
N ALA A 72 6.60 2.16 -3.12
CA ALA A 72 5.57 2.95 -2.47
C ALA A 72 4.25 2.17 -2.44
N PRO A 73 3.58 2.02 -1.28
CA PRO A 73 2.32 1.31 -1.19
C PRO A 73 1.21 2.05 -1.95
N ARG A 74 0.34 1.31 -2.61
CA ARG A 74 -0.93 1.81 -3.11
C ARG A 74 -2.03 1.34 -2.18
N VAL A 75 -2.69 2.27 -1.53
CA VAL A 75 -3.76 1.98 -0.58
C VAL A 75 -5.07 2.51 -1.15
N VAL A 76 -6.05 1.64 -1.30
CA VAL A 76 -7.41 2.02 -1.68
C VAL A 76 -8.30 1.87 -0.47
N ILE A 77 -9.01 2.94 -0.11
CA ILE A 77 -9.99 2.94 0.96
C ILE A 77 -11.37 2.76 0.34
N ALA A 78 -11.90 1.55 0.46
CA ALA A 78 -13.27 1.25 0.06
C ALA A 78 -14.23 1.52 1.23
N CYS A 79 -15.14 2.47 1.05
CA CYS A 79 -16.10 2.86 2.07
C CYS A 79 -17.47 2.20 1.81
N ASP A 80 -17.93 1.41 2.77
CA ASP A 80 -19.26 0.85 2.75
C ASP A 80 -20.30 1.95 3.04
N ARG A 81 -21.23 2.15 2.12
CA ARG A 81 -22.31 3.14 2.19
C ARG A 81 -23.69 2.51 2.41
N ARG A 82 -23.75 1.24 2.77
CA ARG A 82 -25.05 0.59 3.09
C ARG A 82 -25.68 1.20 4.34
N PRO A 83 -27.01 1.14 4.46
CA PRO A 83 -27.74 1.75 5.60
C PRO A 83 -27.25 1.32 6.97
N GLY A 84 -26.78 0.07 7.12
CA GLY A 84 -26.21 -0.42 8.36
C GLY A 84 -24.97 0.34 8.87
N MET A 85 -24.32 1.11 7.99
CA MET A 85 -23.19 1.97 8.35
C MET A 85 -23.60 3.36 8.82
N SER A 86 -24.88 3.74 8.73
CA SER A 86 -25.43 4.99 9.26
C SER A 86 -25.87 4.90 10.72
N PHE A 87 -25.86 3.69 11.29
CA PHE A 87 -26.36 3.50 12.65
C PHE A 87 -25.41 4.06 13.70
N PHE A 88 -26.01 4.77 14.65
CA PHE A 88 -25.41 5.07 15.94
C PHE A 88 -26.47 4.84 17.01
N SER A 89 -26.06 4.40 18.18
CA SER A 89 -26.97 4.16 19.28
C SER A 89 -26.94 5.35 20.24
N SER A 90 -28.05 6.04 20.36
CA SER A 90 -28.26 6.95 21.50
C SER A 90 -28.71 6.09 22.70
N PRO A 91 -28.14 6.22 23.89
CA PRO A 91 -27.20 7.26 24.38
C PRO A 91 -25.70 6.90 24.22
N LEU A 92 -25.33 6.03 23.30
CA LEU A 92 -23.97 5.52 23.12
C LEU A 92 -23.27 6.21 21.93
N PRO A 93 -22.88 7.49 22.04
CA PRO A 93 -22.32 8.27 20.91
C PRO A 93 -20.99 7.74 20.40
N TRP A 94 -20.30 6.88 21.17
CA TRP A 94 -19.09 6.19 20.71
C TRP A 94 -19.36 5.08 19.70
N LEU A 95 -20.63 4.73 19.48
CA LEU A 95 -21.06 3.78 18.44
C LEU A 95 -21.45 4.47 17.12
N ASP A 96 -21.15 5.77 16.97
CA ASP A 96 -21.34 6.53 15.73
C ASP A 96 -20.48 5.94 14.61
N LYS A 97 -21.07 5.04 13.84
CA LYS A 97 -20.37 4.33 12.76
C LYS A 97 -19.92 5.27 11.64
N PRO A 98 -20.71 6.26 11.17
CA PRO A 98 -20.25 7.19 10.16
C PRO A 98 -19.00 7.96 10.59
N ARG A 99 -19.00 8.42 11.83
CA ARG A 99 -17.84 9.11 12.41
C ARG A 99 -16.63 8.20 12.52
N ALA A 100 -16.81 7.00 13.07
CA ALA A 100 -15.73 6.01 13.21
C ALA A 100 -15.14 5.61 11.84
N ALA A 101 -15.99 5.42 10.83
CA ALA A 101 -15.56 5.11 9.47
C ALA A 101 -14.73 6.26 8.88
N ARG A 102 -15.17 7.50 9.04
CA ARG A 102 -14.44 8.69 8.58
C ARG A 102 -13.09 8.83 9.26
N GLU A 103 -13.05 8.75 10.59
CA GLU A 103 -11.81 8.88 11.37
C GLU A 103 -10.82 7.76 11.03
N THR A 104 -11.32 6.54 10.82
CA THR A 104 -10.50 5.40 10.40
C THR A 104 -9.94 5.61 8.99
N ALA A 105 -10.77 6.04 8.04
CA ALA A 105 -10.33 6.34 6.69
C ALA A 105 -9.25 7.44 6.67
N GLU A 106 -9.46 8.51 7.45
CA GLU A 106 -8.48 9.59 7.57
C GLU A 106 -7.14 9.11 8.17
N LEU A 107 -7.21 8.27 9.20
CA LEU A 107 -6.04 7.71 9.85
C LEU A 107 -5.24 6.81 8.89
N LEU A 108 -5.93 5.95 8.12
CA LEU A 108 -5.32 5.11 7.09
C LEU A 108 -4.66 5.95 5.99
N MET A 109 -5.35 6.99 5.50
CA MET A 109 -4.79 7.89 4.48
C MET A 109 -3.52 8.58 4.96
N ARG A 110 -3.54 9.15 6.17
CA ARG A 110 -2.35 9.79 6.75
C ARG A 110 -1.20 8.82 6.91
N SER A 111 -1.49 7.59 7.34
CA SER A 111 -0.46 6.57 7.54
C SER A 111 0.13 6.10 6.22
N ALA A 112 -0.69 5.95 5.17
CA ALA A 112 -0.23 5.60 3.83
C ALA A 112 0.65 6.70 3.22
N VAL A 113 0.23 7.95 3.33
CA VAL A 113 1.01 9.11 2.85
C VAL A 113 2.31 9.24 3.65
N GLY A 114 2.26 9.04 4.97
CA GLY A 114 3.46 9.05 5.83
C GLY A 114 4.48 7.97 5.47
N ALA A 115 4.03 6.85 4.88
CA ALA A 115 4.88 5.80 4.34
C ALA A 115 5.33 6.06 2.88
N GLY A 116 5.12 7.27 2.35
CA GLY A 116 5.44 7.62 0.96
C GLY A 116 4.49 7.00 -0.06
N GLY A 117 3.34 6.50 0.37
CA GLY A 117 2.38 5.79 -0.46
C GLY A 117 1.40 6.67 -1.21
N PHE A 118 0.68 6.03 -2.11
CA PHE A 118 -0.41 6.60 -2.89
C PHE A 118 -1.75 6.13 -2.36
N VAL A 119 -2.72 7.03 -2.27
CA VAL A 119 -4.03 6.71 -1.69
C VAL A 119 -5.11 6.94 -2.73
N GLY A 120 -6.01 5.97 -2.85
CA GLY A 120 -7.24 6.05 -3.61
C GLY A 120 -8.46 5.94 -2.70
N TYR A 121 -9.61 6.32 -3.22
CA TYR A 121 -10.87 6.24 -2.53
C TYR A 121 -11.95 5.62 -3.42
N LEU A 122 -12.76 4.77 -2.84
CA LEU A 122 -13.83 4.06 -3.53
C LEU A 122 -15.08 4.03 -2.64
N ASP A 123 -16.22 4.39 -3.17
CA ASP A 123 -17.51 4.10 -2.56
C ASP A 123 -18.60 3.89 -3.62
N HIS A 124 -19.75 3.40 -3.19
CA HIS A 124 -20.95 3.33 -4.00
C HIS A 124 -22.07 4.03 -3.24
N ALA A 125 -22.47 5.21 -3.71
CA ALA A 125 -23.54 5.97 -3.11
C ALA A 125 -24.44 6.57 -4.19
N ALA A 126 -25.72 6.81 -3.85
CA ALA A 126 -26.70 7.39 -4.77
C ALA A 126 -26.80 6.64 -6.12
N GLY A 127 -26.70 5.31 -6.08
CA GLY A 127 -26.84 4.46 -7.27
C GLY A 127 -25.61 4.37 -8.18
N THR A 128 -24.52 5.07 -7.87
CA THR A 128 -23.29 5.07 -8.68
C THR A 128 -22.04 4.76 -7.86
N ALA A 129 -21.10 4.05 -8.48
CA ALA A 129 -19.77 3.91 -7.92
C ALA A 129 -18.96 5.20 -8.13
N TYR A 130 -18.23 5.61 -7.12
CA TYR A 130 -17.28 6.69 -7.20
C TYR A 130 -15.86 6.14 -7.01
N TRP A 131 -14.99 6.42 -7.95
CA TRP A 131 -13.60 5.97 -7.93
C TRP A 131 -12.63 7.15 -8.05
N GLU A 132 -11.78 7.33 -7.06
CA GLU A 132 -10.59 8.18 -7.13
C GLU A 132 -9.36 7.29 -7.12
N PRO A 133 -8.60 7.23 -8.22
CA PRO A 133 -7.42 6.37 -8.31
C PRO A 133 -6.34 6.76 -7.32
N PRO A 134 -5.48 5.81 -6.89
CA PRO A 134 -4.39 6.10 -5.98
C PRO A 134 -3.47 7.21 -6.49
N ARG A 135 -3.37 8.28 -5.73
CA ARG A 135 -2.53 9.45 -6.02
C ARG A 135 -1.83 9.94 -4.77
N GLY A 136 -0.72 10.64 -4.96
CA GLY A 136 -0.06 11.40 -3.91
C GLY A 136 -0.77 12.74 -3.65
N GLY A 137 -0.37 13.42 -2.57
CA GLY A 137 -0.87 14.76 -2.24
C GLY A 137 -2.16 14.77 -1.43
N ARG A 138 -2.88 15.91 -1.47
CA ARG A 138 -4.06 16.17 -0.61
C ARG A 138 -5.38 15.73 -1.21
N ARG A 139 -5.45 15.60 -2.53
CA ARG A 139 -6.69 15.34 -3.26
C ARG A 139 -7.50 14.13 -2.76
N PRO A 140 -6.92 12.95 -2.52
CA PRO A 140 -7.70 11.81 -2.03
C PRO A 140 -8.40 12.08 -0.71
N ARG A 141 -7.75 12.85 0.18
CA ARG A 141 -8.34 13.25 1.45
C ARG A 141 -9.50 14.22 1.26
N GLU A 142 -9.33 15.26 0.44
CA GLU A 142 -10.38 16.22 0.12
C GLU A 142 -11.61 15.55 -0.49
N VAL A 143 -11.38 14.60 -1.40
CA VAL A 143 -12.45 13.78 -1.99
C VAL A 143 -13.15 12.95 -0.91
N MET A 144 -12.43 12.27 -0.05
CA MET A 144 -13.00 11.47 1.02
C MET A 144 -13.84 12.35 1.96
N GLU A 145 -13.32 13.48 2.43
CA GLU A 145 -14.02 14.41 3.31
C GLU A 145 -15.32 14.90 2.66
N LYS A 146 -15.27 15.31 1.41
CA LYS A 146 -16.44 15.71 0.63
C LYS A 146 -17.48 14.58 0.51
N ARG A 147 -17.01 13.37 0.17
CA ARG A 147 -17.90 12.20 0.04
C ARG A 147 -18.55 11.82 1.36
N PHE A 148 -17.85 11.91 2.49
CA PHE A 148 -18.43 11.65 3.80
C PHE A 148 -19.46 12.72 4.22
N ALA A 149 -19.29 13.96 3.76
CA ALA A 149 -20.23 15.05 4.03
C ALA A 149 -21.50 14.98 3.16
N GLU A 150 -21.36 14.62 1.88
CA GLU A 150 -22.43 14.78 0.89
C GLU A 150 -23.11 13.45 0.50
N ALA A 151 -22.39 12.32 0.55
CA ALA A 151 -22.91 11.05 0.06
C ALA A 151 -23.72 10.30 1.13
N PRO A 152 -24.97 9.92 0.85
CA PRO A 152 -25.83 9.23 1.81
C PRO A 152 -25.40 7.77 2.03
N PHE A 153 -25.83 7.21 3.17
CA PHE A 153 -25.70 5.79 3.49
C PHE A 153 -26.96 5.03 3.05
N THR A 154 -27.23 5.03 1.75
CA THR A 154 -28.43 4.43 1.15
C THR A 154 -28.09 3.43 0.05
N ALA A 155 -26.85 2.97 0.00
CA ALA A 155 -26.40 2.04 -1.02
C ALA A 155 -27.09 0.66 -0.89
N PRO A 156 -27.34 -0.04 -2.03
CA PRO A 156 -27.90 -1.37 -2.02
C PRO A 156 -26.96 -2.41 -1.41
N ALA A 157 -27.49 -3.59 -1.07
CA ALA A 157 -26.75 -4.64 -0.37
C ALA A 157 -25.47 -5.09 -1.10
N ASP A 158 -25.51 -5.13 -2.43
CA ASP A 158 -24.41 -5.54 -3.33
C ASP A 158 -23.48 -4.39 -3.72
N SER A 159 -23.63 -3.22 -3.13
CA SER A 159 -22.89 -2.01 -3.50
C SER A 159 -21.38 -2.14 -3.28
N LEU A 160 -20.96 -2.85 -2.25
CA LEU A 160 -19.55 -3.04 -1.98
C LEU A 160 -18.90 -3.94 -3.04
N GLU A 161 -19.59 -5.00 -3.45
CA GLU A 161 -19.16 -5.91 -4.52
C GLU A 161 -19.01 -5.14 -5.82
N ARG A 162 -20.06 -4.39 -6.22
CA ARG A 162 -20.02 -3.52 -7.42
C ARG A 162 -18.90 -2.49 -7.36
N ALA A 163 -18.61 -1.94 -6.18
CA ALA A 163 -17.50 -1.00 -6.02
C ALA A 163 -16.15 -1.71 -6.21
N LEU A 164 -15.99 -2.90 -5.67
CA LEU A 164 -14.75 -3.66 -5.77
C LEU A 164 -14.47 -4.16 -7.20
N ASP A 165 -15.50 -4.39 -8.02
CA ASP A 165 -15.34 -4.73 -9.44
C ASP A 165 -14.55 -3.67 -10.23
N HIS A 166 -14.50 -2.43 -9.76
CA HIS A 166 -13.64 -1.39 -10.33
C HIS A 166 -12.15 -1.59 -10.04
N LEU A 167 -11.80 -2.49 -9.13
CA LEU A 167 -10.40 -2.76 -8.76
C LEU A 167 -9.83 -4.01 -9.45
N ALA A 168 -10.67 -4.80 -10.09
CA ALA A 168 -10.30 -6.00 -10.85
C ALA A 168 -9.84 -5.63 -12.27
#